data_500da3508b2d83c46185a1fe2bc25825
#
_entry.id   500da3508b2d83c46185a1fe2bc25825
#
_cell.length_a   1.000
_cell.length_b   1.000
_cell.length_c   1.000
_cell.angle_alpha   90.00
_cell.angle_beta   90.00
_cell.angle_gamma   90.00
#
_symmetry.space_group_name_H-M   'P 1'
#
loop_
_entity.id
_entity.type
_entity.pdbx_description
1 polymer ?
#
loop_
_entity_poly.entity_id
_entity_poly.type
_entity_poly.pdbx_seq_one_letter_code
_entity_poly.pdbx_strand_id
1 'polypeptide(L)'
;MLGNGYSPDIKTVSVPIFENDTYRRGVEYQLTEAVQNEIKNRTPYRLARGSDADTRLTGRIVQIRKDVLGENNDDDPRQLQYSIMVRVTWENLRTGELLSQKEVPIAPEAVPLITQTGFAPEVGQSQATATQIVIDQLARQIVNMMEVPW
;
A
#
# COMPACT_ATOMS: atom_id res chain seq x y z
N MET A 1 -11.54 15.87 -21.46
CA MET A 1 -10.70 15.36 -21.52
C MET A 1 -10.59 14.04 -21.43
N LEU A 2 -10.07 13.54 -21.96
CA LEU A 2 -10.16 12.33 -22.09
C LEU A 2 -9.14 11.61 -21.63
N GLY A 3 -9.10 10.64 -21.36
CA GLY A 3 -8.09 9.82 -21.26
C GLY A 3 -7.55 9.41 -20.04
N ASN A 4 -7.19 10.24 -19.16
CA ASN A 4 -6.62 9.67 -17.98
C ASN A 4 -7.35 10.11 -16.80
N GLY A 5 -7.98 10.06 -16.13
CA GLY A 5 -8.69 10.42 -14.95
C GLY A 5 -7.91 11.25 -13.92
N TYR A 6 -6.82 11.88 -14.33
CA TYR A 6 -6.01 12.65 -13.38
C TYR A 6 -6.17 14.13 -13.63
N SER A 7 -6.13 14.91 -12.53
CA SER A 7 -6.35 16.35 -12.63
C SER A 7 -5.21 17.05 -13.33
N PRO A 8 -5.47 17.84 -14.38
CA PRO A 8 -4.40 18.56 -15.08
C PRO A 8 -3.87 19.74 -14.28
N ASP A 9 -4.58 20.18 -13.27
CA ASP A 9 -4.15 21.34 -12.47
C ASP A 9 -3.11 20.96 -11.43
N ILE A 10 -3.01 19.68 -11.12
CA ILE A 10 -2.05 19.19 -10.14
C ILE A 10 -0.86 18.62 -10.88
N LYS A 11 0.32 19.11 -10.56
CA LYS A 11 1.54 18.67 -11.22
C LYS A 11 2.46 17.89 -10.32
N THR A 12 2.48 18.20 -9.04
CA THR A 12 3.43 17.57 -8.11
C THR A 12 2.73 17.04 -6.87
N VAL A 13 3.29 15.98 -6.33
CA VAL A 13 2.78 15.33 -5.13
C VAL A 13 3.95 15.05 -4.20
N SER A 14 3.79 15.42 -2.94
CA SER A 14 4.74 15.04 -1.90
C SER A 14 4.21 13.79 -1.21
N VAL A 15 5.06 12.78 -1.07
CA VAL A 15 4.71 11.54 -0.40
C VAL A 15 5.73 11.27 0.69
N PRO A 16 5.53 11.84 1.88
CA PRO A 16 6.44 11.56 2.98
C PRO A 16 6.28 10.13 3.48
N ILE A 17 7.24 9.67 4.24
CA ILE A 17 7.20 8.32 4.79
C ILE A 17 5.90 8.14 5.55
N PHE A 18 5.21 7.03 5.28
CA PHE A 18 3.95 6.73 5.95
C PHE A 18 4.19 6.48 7.43
N GLU A 19 3.24 6.89 8.24
CA GLU A 19 3.28 6.57 9.66
C GLU A 19 2.83 5.13 9.88
N ASN A 20 3.29 4.56 10.97
CA ASN A 20 3.01 3.15 11.26
C ASN A 20 2.66 3.00 12.73
N ASP A 21 1.40 2.70 12.99
CA ASP A 21 0.89 2.51 14.35
C ASP A 21 1.04 1.07 14.82
N THR A 22 1.57 0.19 13.98
CA THR A 22 1.68 -1.23 14.30
C THR A 22 3.05 -1.56 14.89
N TYR A 23 3.19 -2.80 15.35
CA TYR A 23 4.48 -3.27 15.86
C TYR A 23 5.44 -3.68 14.76
N ARG A 24 4.97 -3.81 13.54
CA ARG A 24 5.79 -4.31 12.46
C ARG A 24 6.53 -3.16 11.78
N ARG A 25 7.81 -3.08 12.02
CA ARG A 25 8.61 -1.98 11.49
C ARG A 25 9.15 -2.30 10.11
N GLY A 26 9.34 -1.26 9.31
CA GLY A 26 9.88 -1.38 7.97
C GLY A 26 8.85 -1.38 6.88
N VAL A 27 7.62 -1.78 7.19
CA VAL A 27 6.54 -1.84 6.21
C VAL A 27 6.23 -0.44 5.69
N GLU A 28 6.33 0.57 6.54
CA GLU A 28 6.07 1.96 6.14
C GLU A 28 7.02 2.42 5.04
N TYR A 29 8.28 2.01 5.10
CA TYR A 29 9.24 2.38 4.06
C TYR A 29 8.93 1.66 2.76
N GLN A 30 8.62 0.37 2.84
CA GLN A 30 8.29 -0.41 1.66
C GLN A 30 7.03 0.13 0.98
N LEU A 31 6.02 0.46 1.77
CA LEU A 31 4.77 0.96 1.22
C LEU A 31 4.96 2.35 0.60
N THR A 32 5.70 3.23 1.29
CA THR A 32 5.98 4.56 0.77
C THR A 32 6.68 4.47 -0.58
N GLU A 33 7.70 3.63 -0.67
CA GLU A 33 8.42 3.45 -1.90
C GLU A 33 7.53 2.88 -3.01
N ALA A 34 6.69 1.91 -2.68
CA ALA A 34 5.79 1.33 -3.66
C ALA A 34 4.80 2.36 -4.18
N VAL A 35 4.26 3.20 -3.30
CA VAL A 35 3.33 4.26 -3.71
C VAL A 35 4.05 5.28 -4.60
N GLN A 36 5.25 5.68 -4.23
CA GLN A 36 6.03 6.61 -5.04
C GLN A 36 6.30 6.05 -6.43
N ASN A 37 6.63 4.77 -6.51
CA ASN A 37 6.87 4.13 -7.80
C ASN A 37 5.60 4.03 -8.64
N GLU A 38 4.46 3.74 -8.01
CA GLU A 38 3.20 3.70 -8.73
C GLU A 38 2.83 5.08 -9.27
N ILE A 39 3.06 6.12 -8.49
CA ILE A 39 2.79 7.48 -8.95
C ILE A 39 3.65 7.80 -10.16
N LYS A 40 4.93 7.48 -10.12
CA LYS A 40 5.83 7.74 -11.24
C LYS A 40 5.45 6.96 -12.48
N ASN A 41 4.97 5.73 -12.31
CA ASN A 41 4.72 4.85 -13.45
C ASN A 41 3.33 5.00 -14.05
N ARG A 42 2.35 5.41 -13.25
CA ARG A 42 0.96 5.38 -13.69
C ARG A 42 0.29 6.74 -13.78
N THR A 43 0.92 7.78 -13.24
CA THR A 43 0.29 9.10 -13.23
C THR A 43 1.20 10.13 -13.91
N PRO A 44 0.63 11.25 -14.33
CA PRO A 44 1.43 12.36 -14.86
C PRO A 44 2.07 13.20 -13.77
N TYR A 45 1.80 12.89 -12.50
CA TYR A 45 2.31 13.69 -11.40
C TYR A 45 3.80 13.44 -11.19
N ARG A 46 4.49 14.49 -10.75
CA ARG A 46 5.88 14.38 -10.34
C ARG A 46 5.97 14.36 -8.83
N LEU A 47 6.93 13.61 -8.32
CA LEU A 47 7.19 13.64 -6.89
C LEU A 47 7.99 14.89 -6.55
N ALA A 48 7.59 15.56 -5.48
CA ALA A 48 8.29 16.74 -4.98
C ALA A 48 8.37 16.62 -3.46
N ARG A 49 9.21 17.44 -2.86
CA ARG A 49 9.41 17.37 -1.41
C ARG A 49 8.81 18.59 -0.73
N GLY A 50 8.28 18.32 0.46
CA GLY A 50 7.86 19.38 1.36
C GLY A 50 6.81 20.31 0.77
N SER A 51 6.95 21.57 1.10
CA SER A 51 5.97 22.57 0.72
C SER A 51 6.06 22.99 -0.74
N ASP A 52 7.07 22.51 -1.46
CA ASP A 52 7.20 22.84 -2.88
C ASP A 52 6.20 22.07 -3.74
N ALA A 53 5.57 21.03 -3.19
CA ALA A 53 4.61 20.25 -3.93
C ALA A 53 3.26 20.95 -3.98
N ASP A 54 2.52 20.69 -5.05
CA ASP A 54 1.15 21.17 -5.16
C ASP A 54 0.24 20.47 -4.16
N THR A 55 0.50 19.19 -3.93
CA THR A 55 -0.34 18.37 -3.08
C THR A 55 0.53 17.48 -2.19
N ARG A 56 -0.10 16.93 -1.17
CA ARG A 56 0.58 16.00 -0.27
C ARG A 56 -0.29 14.78 -0.04
N LEU A 57 0.30 13.63 -0.24
CA LEU A 57 -0.34 12.35 0.07
C LEU A 57 0.30 11.82 1.34
N THR A 58 -0.48 11.70 2.39
CA THR A 58 -0.01 11.14 3.65
C THR A 58 -0.73 9.84 3.94
N GLY A 59 -0.08 8.96 4.63
CA GLY A 59 -0.68 7.70 5.00
C GLY A 59 -0.26 7.23 6.36
N ARG A 60 -1.10 6.41 6.96
CA ARG A 60 -0.83 5.81 8.26
C ARG A 60 -1.28 4.37 8.23
N ILE A 61 -0.35 3.47 8.53
CA ILE A 61 -0.67 2.05 8.63
C ILE A 61 -1.28 1.84 10.01
N VAL A 62 -2.56 1.49 10.03
CA VAL A 62 -3.30 1.40 11.29
C VAL A 62 -3.43 -0.03 11.78
N GLN A 63 -3.33 -1.00 10.89
CA GLN A 63 -3.48 -2.40 11.29
C GLN A 63 -2.76 -3.31 10.31
N ILE A 64 -2.10 -4.32 10.85
CA ILE A 64 -1.56 -5.41 10.07
C ILE A 64 -2.04 -6.69 10.74
N ARG A 65 -2.69 -7.56 9.96
CA ARG A 65 -3.21 -8.82 10.48
C ARG A 65 -2.65 -9.98 9.67
N LYS A 66 -2.40 -11.05 10.38
CA LYS A 66 -1.94 -12.29 9.79
C LYS A 66 -2.71 -13.42 10.44
N ASP A 67 -3.54 -14.10 9.69
CA ASP A 67 -4.37 -15.17 10.19
C ASP A 67 -4.03 -16.46 9.47
N VAL A 68 -4.10 -17.56 10.20
CA VAL A 68 -3.87 -18.88 9.62
C VAL A 68 -5.21 -19.42 9.15
N LEU A 69 -5.28 -19.78 7.88
CA LEU A 69 -6.48 -20.36 7.30
C LEU A 69 -6.26 -21.84 7.08
N GLY A 70 -7.31 -22.59 7.21
CA GLY A 70 -7.28 -24.00 6.83
C GLY A 70 -6.37 -24.84 7.68
N GLU A 71 -6.53 -24.75 9.01
CA GLU A 71 -5.77 -25.57 9.86
C GLU A 71 -6.12 -27.01 9.62
N ASN A 72 -5.15 -27.79 9.26
CA ASN A 72 -5.35 -29.19 8.99
C ASN A 72 -4.48 -30.00 9.92
N ASN A 73 -5.00 -31.10 10.41
CA ASN A 73 -4.21 -31.97 11.26
C ASN A 73 -3.17 -32.73 10.48
N ASP A 74 -3.30 -32.78 9.20
CA ASP A 74 -2.32 -33.44 8.37
C ASP A 74 -1.32 -32.40 7.92
N ASP A 75 -0.15 -32.82 7.53
CA ASP A 75 0.92 -31.91 7.17
C ASP A 75 0.69 -31.11 5.90
N ASP A 76 -0.54 -30.80 5.61
CA ASP A 76 -0.87 -30.03 4.43
C ASP A 76 -0.39 -28.60 4.55
N PRO A 77 -0.09 -27.94 3.43
CA PRO A 77 0.37 -26.57 3.47
C PRO A 77 -0.67 -25.68 4.13
N ARG A 78 -0.23 -24.92 5.09
CA ARG A 78 -1.08 -23.97 5.74
C ARG A 78 -1.17 -22.73 4.89
N GLN A 79 -2.32 -22.11 4.93
CA GLN A 79 -2.50 -20.84 4.27
C GLN A 79 -2.49 -19.75 5.30
N LEU A 80 -1.75 -18.70 5.01
CA LEU A 80 -1.77 -17.49 5.79
C LEU A 80 -2.54 -16.42 5.03
N GLN A 81 -3.38 -15.73 5.76
CA GLN A 81 -4.08 -14.58 5.25
C GLN A 81 -3.42 -13.35 5.82
N TYR A 82 -2.98 -12.47 4.94
CA TYR A 82 -2.23 -11.28 5.34
C TYR A 82 -3.00 -10.06 4.88
N SER A 83 -3.23 -9.12 5.78
CA SER A 83 -3.94 -7.90 5.41
C SER A 83 -3.32 -6.70 6.08
N ILE A 84 -3.30 -5.60 5.36
CA ILE A 84 -2.81 -4.31 5.86
C ILE A 84 -3.90 -3.29 5.63
N MET A 85 -4.17 -2.50 6.64
CA MET A 85 -5.13 -1.40 6.53
C MET A 85 -4.39 -0.08 6.68
N VAL A 86 -4.60 0.81 5.75
CA VAL A 86 -3.93 2.10 5.71
C VAL A 86 -4.96 3.20 5.57
N ARG A 87 -4.79 4.25 6.34
CA ARG A 87 -5.61 5.46 6.20
C ARG A 87 -4.80 6.45 5.38
N VAL A 88 -5.38 6.96 4.30
CA VAL A 88 -4.68 7.80 3.35
C VAL A 88 -5.43 9.11 3.20
N THR A 89 -4.66 10.20 3.17
CA THR A 89 -5.22 11.54 2.97
C THR A 89 -4.43 12.24 1.87
N TRP A 90 -5.14 12.80 0.91
CA TRP A 90 -4.53 13.55 -0.18
C TRP A 90 -5.10 14.96 -0.15
N GLU A 91 -4.24 15.94 0.04
CA GLU A 91 -4.67 17.33 0.21
C GLU A 91 -3.94 18.27 -0.73
N ASN A 92 -4.62 19.34 -1.09
CA ASN A 92 -4.05 20.40 -1.91
C ASN A 92 -3.36 21.39 -0.98
N LEU A 93 -2.05 21.53 -1.12
CA LEU A 93 -1.28 22.38 -0.21
C LEU A 93 -1.47 23.85 -0.49
N ARG A 94 -1.92 24.22 -1.69
CA ARG A 94 -2.14 25.62 -2.01
C ARG A 94 -3.42 26.17 -1.44
N THR A 95 -4.47 25.34 -1.43
CA THR A 95 -5.78 25.78 -0.96
C THR A 95 -6.16 25.21 0.38
N GLY A 96 -5.45 24.19 0.84
CA GLY A 96 -5.82 23.47 2.05
C GLY A 96 -6.97 22.51 1.87
N GLU A 97 -7.43 22.33 0.63
CA GLU A 97 -8.58 21.50 0.36
C GLU A 97 -8.23 20.02 0.41
N LEU A 98 -9.12 19.25 1.00
CA LEU A 98 -8.96 17.81 1.04
C LEU A 98 -9.44 17.24 -0.28
N LEU A 99 -8.53 16.62 -1.03
CA LEU A 99 -8.87 16.04 -2.32
C LEU A 99 -9.46 14.64 -2.17
N SER A 100 -8.94 13.88 -1.21
CA SER A 100 -9.42 12.53 -0.98
C SER A 100 -9.00 12.07 0.40
N GLN A 101 -9.86 11.33 1.06
CA GLN A 101 -9.54 10.70 2.33
C GLN A 101 -10.23 9.36 2.38
N LYS A 102 -9.47 8.32 2.66
CA LYS A 102 -10.03 6.99 2.59
C LYS A 102 -9.23 6.00 3.41
N GLU A 103 -9.91 5.08 4.04
CA GLU A 103 -9.27 3.88 4.54
C GLU A 103 -9.26 2.86 3.42
N VAL A 104 -8.11 2.31 3.15
CA VAL A 104 -7.95 1.37 2.06
C VAL A 104 -7.60 0.02 2.63
N PRO A 105 -8.58 -0.82 2.89
CA PRO A 105 -8.29 -2.19 3.29
C PRO A 105 -8.00 -3.00 2.05
N ILE A 106 -7.00 -3.85 2.15
CA ILE A 106 -6.76 -4.82 1.12
C ILE A 106 -7.49 -6.07 1.49
N ALA A 107 -8.20 -6.63 0.54
CA ALA A 107 -8.79 -7.94 0.74
C ALA A 107 -7.68 -8.92 1.12
N PRO A 108 -7.90 -9.69 2.16
CA PRO A 108 -6.86 -10.61 2.60
C PRO A 108 -6.51 -11.60 1.49
N GLU A 109 -5.23 -11.87 1.37
CA GLU A 109 -4.77 -12.86 0.42
C GLU A 109 -4.33 -14.10 1.15
N ALA A 110 -4.80 -15.22 0.67
CA ALA A 110 -4.37 -16.50 1.20
C ALA A 110 -3.04 -16.87 0.55
N VAL A 111 -2.01 -16.95 1.36
CA VAL A 111 -0.69 -17.32 0.88
C VAL A 111 -0.40 -18.72 1.37
N PRO A 112 -0.22 -19.66 0.46
CA PRO A 112 0.13 -21.01 0.88
C PRO A 112 1.52 -21.01 1.49
N LEU A 113 1.61 -21.49 2.70
CA LEU A 113 2.89 -21.77 3.31
C LEU A 113 3.32 -23.13 2.84
N ILE A 114 4.27 -23.14 1.95
CA ILE A 114 4.80 -24.41 1.51
C ILE A 114 5.73 -24.92 2.58
N THR A 115 5.21 -25.78 3.41
CA THR A 115 6.05 -26.49 4.31
C THR A 115 6.52 -27.72 3.59
N GLN A 116 7.54 -27.58 2.85
CA GLN A 116 8.24 -28.75 2.48
C GLN A 116 9.11 -29.12 3.64
N THR A 117 9.12 -30.38 3.91
CA THR A 117 9.76 -30.94 5.05
C THR A 117 11.13 -30.36 5.32
N GLY A 118 11.28 -29.72 6.45
CA GLY A 118 12.56 -29.29 6.91
C GLY A 118 13.07 -27.96 6.43
N PHE A 119 12.24 -27.19 5.71
CA PHE A 119 12.74 -25.93 5.18
C PHE A 119 12.14 -24.74 5.88
N ALA A 120 12.63 -24.51 7.07
CA ALA A 120 12.28 -23.31 7.80
C ALA A 120 12.58 -22.02 7.06
N PRO A 121 13.68 -21.91 6.28
CA PRO A 121 13.95 -20.67 5.54
C PRO A 121 12.87 -20.33 4.52
N GLU A 122 12.19 -21.32 3.99
CA GLU A 122 11.15 -21.06 2.99
C GLU A 122 9.94 -20.37 3.58
N VAL A 123 9.65 -20.62 4.85
CA VAL A 123 8.55 -19.96 5.52
C VAL A 123 8.82 -18.46 5.60
N GLY A 124 10.03 -18.05 5.92
CA GLY A 124 10.39 -16.65 5.96
C GLY A 124 10.28 -15.99 4.59
N GLN A 125 10.72 -16.69 3.55
CA GLN A 125 10.61 -16.17 2.20
C GLN A 125 9.17 -16.03 1.77
N SER A 126 8.32 -16.98 2.11
CA SER A 126 6.90 -16.89 1.78
C SER A 126 6.24 -15.70 2.44
N GLN A 127 6.60 -15.41 3.68
CA GLN A 127 6.05 -14.24 4.37
C GLN A 127 6.51 -12.94 3.73
N ALA A 128 7.78 -12.85 3.35
CA ALA A 128 8.30 -11.66 2.70
C ALA A 128 7.61 -11.45 1.36
N THR A 129 7.39 -12.51 0.61
CA THR A 129 6.70 -12.44 -0.68
C THR A 129 5.26 -11.99 -0.48
N ALA A 130 4.57 -12.54 0.51
CA ALA A 130 3.20 -12.15 0.81
C ALA A 130 3.12 -10.67 1.16
N THR A 131 4.03 -10.20 1.98
CA THR A 131 4.08 -8.79 2.35
C THR A 131 4.25 -7.92 1.13
N GLN A 132 5.15 -8.29 0.23
CA GLN A 132 5.39 -7.50 -0.97
C GLN A 132 4.17 -7.46 -1.87
N ILE A 133 3.47 -8.59 -2.03
CA ILE A 133 2.26 -8.63 -2.84
C ILE A 133 1.20 -7.70 -2.28
N VAL A 134 0.98 -7.74 -0.97
CA VAL A 134 -0.01 -6.89 -0.33
C VAL A 134 0.38 -5.43 -0.45
N ILE A 135 1.65 -5.12 -0.27
CA ILE A 135 2.14 -3.75 -0.40
C ILE A 135 1.91 -3.23 -1.83
N ASP A 136 2.21 -4.04 -2.83
CA ASP A 136 2.01 -3.63 -4.21
C ASP A 136 0.54 -3.40 -4.53
N GLN A 137 -0.33 -4.25 -4.01
CA GLN A 137 -1.77 -4.06 -4.20
C GLN A 137 -2.27 -2.81 -3.51
N LEU A 138 -1.78 -2.54 -2.30
CA LEU A 138 -2.14 -1.33 -1.58
C LEU A 138 -1.70 -0.10 -2.35
N ALA A 139 -0.48 -0.11 -2.86
CA ALA A 139 0.04 1.03 -3.62
C ALA A 139 -0.84 1.31 -4.83
N ARG A 140 -1.26 0.25 -5.54
CA ARG A 140 -2.15 0.42 -6.69
C ARG A 140 -3.50 0.99 -6.27
N GLN A 141 -4.06 0.53 -5.17
CA GLN A 141 -5.34 1.05 -4.70
C GLN A 141 -5.24 2.50 -4.26
N ILE A 142 -4.14 2.86 -3.61
CA ILE A 142 -3.92 4.23 -3.17
C ILE A 142 -3.84 5.15 -4.37
N VAL A 143 -3.09 4.77 -5.39
CA VAL A 143 -2.97 5.60 -6.58
C VAL A 143 -4.28 5.64 -7.37
N ASN A 144 -5.04 4.53 -7.36
CA ASN A 144 -6.36 4.54 -8.00
C ASN A 144 -7.28 5.59 -7.40
N MET A 145 -7.19 5.83 -6.11
CA MET A 145 -8.06 6.81 -5.49
C MET A 145 -7.67 8.25 -5.85
N MET A 146 -6.48 8.44 -6.44
CA MET A 146 -6.05 9.75 -6.91
C MET A 146 -6.63 10.09 -8.27
N GLU A 147 -7.25 9.14 -8.94
CA GLU A 147 -7.94 9.45 -10.17
C GLU A 147 -9.17 10.29 -9.88
N VAL A 148 -9.37 11.27 -10.72
CA VAL A 148 -10.54 12.13 -10.56
C VAL A 148 -11.77 11.35 -11.00
N PRO A 149 -12.80 11.25 -10.16
CA PRO A 149 -14.01 10.54 -10.55
C PRO A 149 -14.76 11.33 -11.63
N TRP A 150 -15.35 10.62 -12.53
CA TRP A 150 -16.11 11.22 -13.62
C TRP A 150 -17.55 10.81 -13.64
#